data_ab80e45e61ec5cde7dd6786544495aea
#
_entry.id   ab80e45e61ec5cde7dd6786544495aea
#
_cell.length_a   1.000
_cell.length_b   1.000
_cell.length_c   1.000
_cell.angle_alpha   90.00
_cell.angle_beta   90.00
_cell.angle_gamma   90.00
#
_symmetry.space_group_name_H-M   'P 1'
#
loop_
_entity.id
_entity.type
_entity.pdbx_description
1 polymer ?
#
loop_
_entity_poly.entity_id
_entity_poly.type
_entity_poly.pdbx_seq_one_letter_code
_entity_poly.pdbx_strand_id
1 'polypeptide(L)'
;MKINFTNNKPKYIEIYEEITKEINDGILKGGDKLPSKRVLAMDLNVSINTIMNAYNLLLEEGYISSSLKKGYFVEKQLLVNKKIEAKKEEIKDIKKPLYDFTTQSIEGFTNTNFKRILRNEISSDLYMNKTNGFGDYELREIISMHLKENRGIDAKASHIIIGNGLEMLERVLNIIKIKSLTLENPGYHKLEKIAKNLGMDVSYIDLDDSGVTIPSKRTILYTTPFNQFPTGIKMTISRKKELISYAEENDTFIIEDDFDAEFRINSSQTTAMYTLFPSRVIFFSTFTETIYPGLRISYIILPDSLYDIYYSSYKDYSQSVSTLEQLALKRFIMEGYFESHINKLKRKYIDKRKLIIDLFKEDDSFTIDERKNYLSILVHVNTFLSDKEIKERLQKRSIKIQLLSDFNVYKFESKTLILGYTALSKEKLIEGIEIIKKTLK
;
A
#
# COMPACT_ATOMS: atom_id res chain seq x y z
N MET A 1 30.59 -9.80 39.00
CA MET A 1 29.41 -9.09 38.46
C MET A 1 28.96 -8.06 39.49
N LYS A 2 28.95 -6.76 39.15
CA LYS A 2 28.40 -5.69 40.01
C LYS A 2 27.26 -5.03 39.28
N ILE A 3 26.06 -5.13 39.82
CA ILE A 3 24.87 -4.51 39.25
C ILE A 3 24.42 -3.37 40.15
N ASN A 4 24.34 -2.16 39.61
CA ASN A 4 23.76 -1.01 40.28
C ASN A 4 22.26 -0.96 39.97
N PHE A 5 21.44 -1.42 40.92
CA PHE A 5 19.98 -1.42 40.73
C PHE A 5 19.41 0.01 40.69
N THR A 6 18.58 0.28 39.68
CA THR A 6 18.03 1.63 39.45
C THR A 6 16.67 1.85 40.09
N ASN A 7 16.06 0.82 40.70
CA ASN A 7 14.70 0.81 41.29
C ASN A 7 13.55 1.15 40.30
N ASN A 8 13.85 1.32 39.01
CA ASN A 8 12.85 1.63 37.99
C ASN A 8 12.24 0.39 37.36
N LYS A 9 12.84 -0.78 37.56
CA LYS A 9 12.41 -2.07 37.05
C LYS A 9 12.50 -3.13 38.15
N PRO A 10 11.80 -4.27 38.03
CA PRO A 10 12.00 -5.41 38.90
C PRO A 10 13.45 -5.88 38.85
N LYS A 11 14.06 -6.16 39.99
CA LYS A 11 15.48 -6.55 40.09
C LYS A 11 15.86 -7.73 39.19
N TYR A 12 14.97 -8.70 38.97
CA TYR A 12 15.27 -9.83 38.12
C TYR A 12 15.41 -9.44 36.63
N ILE A 13 14.71 -8.39 36.19
CA ILE A 13 14.86 -7.84 34.84
C ILE A 13 16.19 -7.14 34.68
N GLU A 14 16.63 -6.33 35.69
CA GLU A 14 17.93 -5.65 35.63
C GLU A 14 19.09 -6.68 35.62
N ILE A 15 18.95 -7.79 36.34
CA ILE A 15 19.93 -8.89 36.33
C ILE A 15 19.95 -9.58 34.96
N TYR A 16 18.81 -9.87 34.40
CA TYR A 16 18.68 -10.46 33.06
C TYR A 16 19.34 -9.55 32.01
N GLU A 17 18.99 -8.26 32.00
CA GLU A 17 19.55 -7.28 31.05
C GLU A 17 21.09 -7.16 31.16
N GLU A 18 21.64 -7.17 32.35
CA GLU A 18 23.11 -7.07 32.54
C GLU A 18 23.81 -8.34 32.08
N ILE A 19 23.29 -9.53 32.42
CA ILE A 19 23.90 -10.80 31.93
C ILE A 19 23.82 -10.88 30.41
N THR A 20 22.67 -10.53 29.82
CA THR A 20 22.49 -10.49 28.37
C THR A 20 23.48 -9.53 27.70
N LYS A 21 23.71 -8.37 28.32
CA LYS A 21 24.67 -7.39 27.84
C LYS A 21 26.10 -7.92 27.91
N GLU A 22 26.53 -8.52 29.06
CA GLU A 22 27.86 -9.12 29.17
C GLU A 22 28.08 -10.25 28.14
N ILE A 23 27.05 -11.03 27.82
CA ILE A 23 27.09 -12.06 26.76
C ILE A 23 27.24 -11.38 25.39
N ASN A 24 26.44 -10.38 25.09
CA ASN A 24 26.45 -9.68 23.80
C ASN A 24 27.75 -8.88 23.59
N ASP A 25 28.33 -8.31 24.64
CA ASP A 25 29.61 -7.61 24.59
C ASP A 25 30.81 -8.59 24.54
N GLY A 26 30.56 -9.91 24.64
CA GLY A 26 31.60 -10.94 24.59
C GLY A 26 32.44 -11.06 25.85
N ILE A 27 32.01 -10.45 26.93
CA ILE A 27 32.63 -10.56 28.28
C ILE A 27 32.39 -11.99 28.80
N LEU A 28 31.14 -12.46 28.72
CA LEU A 28 30.76 -13.85 28.94
C LEU A 28 30.74 -14.59 27.61
N LYS A 29 31.52 -15.62 27.48
CA LYS A 29 31.69 -16.40 26.23
C LYS A 29 30.88 -17.69 26.27
N GLY A 30 30.49 -18.17 25.09
CA GLY A 30 29.82 -19.46 24.95
C GLY A 30 30.63 -20.58 25.64
N GLY A 31 29.99 -21.34 26.52
CA GLY A 31 30.61 -22.36 27.37
C GLY A 31 31.00 -21.87 28.76
N ASP A 32 31.02 -20.57 29.02
CA ASP A 32 31.31 -20.03 30.35
C ASP A 32 30.24 -20.45 31.36
N LYS A 33 30.71 -20.83 32.54
CA LYS A 33 29.82 -21.27 33.62
C LYS A 33 29.36 -20.06 34.44
N LEU A 34 28.05 -19.85 34.54
CA LEU A 34 27.45 -18.84 35.40
C LEU A 34 27.52 -19.27 36.89
N PRO A 35 27.54 -18.31 37.81
CA PRO A 35 27.47 -18.58 39.25
C PRO A 35 26.20 -19.36 39.60
N SER A 36 26.23 -20.19 40.65
CA SER A 36 25.00 -20.82 41.14
C SER A 36 24.01 -19.79 41.64
N LYS A 37 22.71 -20.09 41.57
CA LYS A 37 21.67 -19.17 42.02
C LYS A 37 21.90 -18.65 43.47
N ARG A 38 22.44 -19.51 44.33
CA ARG A 38 22.75 -19.14 45.73
C ARG A 38 23.92 -18.18 45.79
N VAL A 39 24.99 -18.44 45.05
CA VAL A 39 26.19 -17.57 45.04
C VAL A 39 25.82 -16.20 44.48
N LEU A 40 25.18 -16.14 43.34
CA LEU A 40 24.82 -14.87 42.72
C LEU A 40 23.80 -14.06 43.58
N ALA A 41 22.88 -14.75 44.26
CA ALA A 41 21.95 -14.09 45.18
C ALA A 41 22.68 -13.45 46.38
N MET A 42 23.71 -14.10 46.93
CA MET A 42 24.55 -13.55 47.96
C MET A 42 25.39 -12.36 47.47
N ASP A 43 26.02 -12.50 46.29
CA ASP A 43 26.89 -11.48 45.71
C ASP A 43 26.13 -10.19 45.40
N LEU A 44 24.88 -10.31 44.94
CA LEU A 44 24.03 -9.17 44.57
C LEU A 44 23.07 -8.71 45.69
N ASN A 45 23.09 -9.36 46.85
CA ASN A 45 22.20 -9.09 47.98
C ASN A 45 20.70 -9.06 47.56
N VAL A 46 20.27 -10.14 46.87
CA VAL A 46 18.88 -10.34 46.43
C VAL A 46 18.38 -11.73 46.83
N SER A 47 17.07 -11.97 46.69
CA SER A 47 16.51 -13.29 46.98
C SER A 47 16.91 -14.33 45.89
N ILE A 48 17.01 -15.59 46.29
CA ILE A 48 17.26 -16.70 45.36
C ILE A 48 16.19 -16.77 44.27
N ASN A 49 14.93 -16.43 44.60
CA ASN A 49 13.83 -16.37 43.64
C ASN A 49 14.05 -15.27 42.58
N THR A 50 14.63 -14.15 42.96
CA THR A 50 14.98 -13.08 42.00
C THR A 50 15.98 -13.57 40.97
N ILE A 51 17.02 -14.29 41.37
CA ILE A 51 18.00 -14.90 40.45
C ILE A 51 17.35 -16.02 39.63
N MET A 52 16.48 -16.81 40.25
CA MET A 52 15.77 -17.87 39.56
C MET A 52 14.92 -17.35 38.40
N ASN A 53 14.20 -16.24 38.62
CA ASN A 53 13.41 -15.60 37.57
C ASN A 53 14.28 -15.04 36.44
N ALA A 54 15.39 -14.39 36.74
CA ALA A 54 16.35 -13.92 35.75
C ALA A 54 16.94 -15.08 34.93
N TYR A 55 17.33 -16.17 35.59
CA TYR A 55 17.89 -17.33 34.92
C TYR A 55 16.85 -18.08 34.08
N ASN A 56 15.58 -18.12 34.49
CA ASN A 56 14.50 -18.68 33.70
C ASN A 56 14.29 -17.91 32.41
N LEU A 57 14.28 -16.56 32.45
CA LEU A 57 14.23 -15.73 31.23
C LEU A 57 15.41 -16.00 30.30
N LEU A 58 16.65 -16.07 30.86
CA LEU A 58 17.83 -16.38 30.07
C LEU A 58 17.77 -17.78 29.43
N LEU A 59 17.14 -18.77 30.10
CA LEU A 59 16.91 -20.13 29.57
C LEU A 59 15.83 -20.11 28.46
N GLU A 60 14.70 -19.43 28.70
CA GLU A 60 13.60 -19.31 27.74
C GLU A 60 14.04 -18.63 26.45
N GLU A 61 14.89 -17.61 26.54
CA GLU A 61 15.43 -16.90 25.40
C GLU A 61 16.71 -17.54 24.79
N GLY A 62 17.19 -18.65 25.38
CA GLY A 62 18.32 -19.41 24.84
C GLY A 62 19.69 -18.76 25.03
N TYR A 63 19.83 -17.79 25.92
CA TYR A 63 21.14 -17.22 26.27
C TYR A 63 22.00 -18.17 27.09
N ILE A 64 21.37 -19.02 27.89
CA ILE A 64 22.02 -20.01 28.71
C ILE A 64 21.35 -21.38 28.60
N SER A 65 22.10 -22.43 28.93
CA SER A 65 21.56 -23.78 29.13
C SER A 65 21.81 -24.26 30.56
N SER A 66 21.02 -25.24 30.97
CA SER A 66 21.19 -25.91 32.26
C SER A 66 21.66 -27.36 32.05
N SER A 67 22.69 -27.74 32.78
CA SER A 67 23.17 -29.14 32.81
C SER A 67 22.97 -29.73 34.22
N LEU A 68 22.37 -30.91 34.27
CA LEU A 68 22.03 -31.59 35.50
C LEU A 68 23.28 -31.75 36.39
N LYS A 69 23.24 -31.27 37.64
CA LYS A 69 24.35 -31.28 38.61
C LYS A 69 25.60 -30.48 38.22
N LYS A 70 25.64 -29.85 37.03
CA LYS A 70 26.79 -29.07 36.56
C LYS A 70 26.56 -27.55 36.66
N GLY A 71 25.31 -27.10 36.56
CA GLY A 71 24.92 -25.68 36.67
C GLY A 71 24.44 -25.06 35.38
N TYR A 72 24.59 -23.76 35.23
CA TYR A 72 24.15 -22.95 34.09
C TYR A 72 25.37 -22.54 33.26
N PHE A 73 25.24 -22.60 31.95
CA PHE A 73 26.32 -22.30 31.00
C PHE A 73 25.79 -21.35 29.93
N VAL A 74 26.63 -20.40 29.53
CA VAL A 74 26.34 -19.51 28.40
C VAL A 74 26.27 -20.31 27.10
N GLU A 75 25.21 -20.16 26.34
CA GLU A 75 25.10 -20.79 25.04
C GLU A 75 26.01 -20.15 23.99
N LYS A 76 26.45 -20.96 23.03
CA LYS A 76 27.33 -20.52 21.96
C LYS A 76 26.54 -19.63 21.01
N GLN A 77 26.59 -18.32 21.22
CA GLN A 77 25.98 -17.37 20.30
C GLN A 77 26.89 -17.10 19.12
N LEU A 78 26.32 -17.04 17.93
CA LEU A 78 26.96 -16.38 16.82
C LEU A 78 27.01 -14.89 17.14
N LEU A 79 28.15 -14.42 17.67
CA LEU A 79 28.36 -12.99 17.93
C LEU A 79 28.19 -12.23 16.62
N VAL A 80 27.02 -11.69 16.40
CA VAL A 80 26.74 -10.70 15.33
C VAL A 80 27.32 -9.32 15.72
N ASN A 81 28.21 -9.26 16.72
CA ASN A 81 28.94 -8.05 17.12
C ASN A 81 30.27 -7.87 16.40
N LYS A 82 30.35 -8.17 15.13
CA LYS A 82 31.10 -7.28 14.26
C LYS A 82 30.16 -6.07 14.09
N LYS A 83 30.52 -4.89 14.66
CA LYS A 83 30.13 -3.64 14.04
C LYS A 83 30.25 -3.90 12.55
N ILE A 84 29.12 -4.09 11.90
CA ILE A 84 29.07 -3.92 10.47
C ILE A 84 29.46 -2.46 10.37
N GLU A 85 30.74 -2.19 10.13
CA GLU A 85 31.13 -0.99 9.43
C GLU A 85 30.42 -1.18 8.10
N ALA A 86 29.14 -0.84 8.09
CA ALA A 86 28.45 -0.57 6.87
C ALA A 86 29.39 0.42 6.20
N LYS A 87 30.13 -0.04 5.18
CA LYS A 87 30.60 0.87 4.17
C LYS A 87 29.34 1.68 3.90
N LYS A 88 29.33 2.93 4.37
CA LYS A 88 28.41 3.92 3.89
C LYS A 88 28.74 3.98 2.40
N GLU A 89 28.12 3.08 1.62
CA GLU A 89 27.80 3.47 0.28
C GLU A 89 27.15 4.81 0.48
N GLU A 90 27.70 5.84 -0.09
CA GLU A 90 27.09 7.14 -0.17
C GLU A 90 25.72 6.91 -0.82
N ILE A 91 24.74 6.52 0.00
CA ILE A 91 23.35 6.75 -0.33
C ILE A 91 23.34 8.26 -0.42
N LYS A 92 23.47 8.77 -1.66
CA LYS A 92 23.28 10.18 -1.94
C LYS A 92 22.04 10.54 -1.17
N ASP A 93 22.21 11.37 -0.15
CA ASP A 93 21.10 11.88 0.67
C ASP A 93 20.13 12.53 -0.33
N ILE A 94 19.18 11.74 -0.83
CA ILE A 94 18.06 12.27 -1.60
C ILE A 94 17.28 13.04 -0.55
N LYS A 95 17.60 14.32 -0.41
CA LYS A 95 16.85 15.23 0.47
C LYS A 95 15.39 15.03 0.15
N LYS A 96 14.64 14.49 1.12
CA LYS A 96 13.19 14.31 0.95
C LYS A 96 12.60 15.66 0.55
N PRO A 97 11.80 15.73 -0.50
CA PRO A 97 11.19 16.98 -0.91
C PRO A 97 10.36 17.52 0.25
N LEU A 98 10.38 18.81 0.46
CA LEU A 98 9.60 19.45 1.52
C LEU A 98 8.10 19.40 1.17
N TYR A 99 7.80 19.52 -0.14
CA TYR A 99 6.45 19.47 -0.69
C TYR A 99 6.38 18.40 -1.79
N ASP A 100 5.83 17.23 -1.46
CA ASP A 100 5.67 16.13 -2.43
C ASP A 100 4.21 16.08 -2.92
N PHE A 101 3.96 16.60 -4.11
CA PHE A 101 2.67 16.57 -4.79
C PHE A 101 2.48 15.32 -5.66
N THR A 102 3.42 14.38 -5.67
CA THR A 102 3.29 13.14 -6.45
C THR A 102 2.58 12.03 -5.69
N THR A 103 2.38 12.22 -4.38
CA THR A 103 1.79 11.24 -3.49
C THR A 103 0.28 11.45 -3.37
N GLN A 104 -0.49 10.43 -3.67
CA GLN A 104 -1.94 10.40 -3.49
C GLN A 104 -2.37 9.65 -2.22
N SER A 105 -1.43 9.30 -1.36
CA SER A 105 -1.68 8.58 -0.11
C SER A 105 -2.30 9.47 0.98
N ILE A 106 -2.75 8.84 2.05
CA ILE A 106 -3.35 9.55 3.19
C ILE A 106 -2.29 10.33 3.98
N GLU A 107 -2.62 11.57 4.36
CA GLU A 107 -1.83 12.35 5.31
C GLU A 107 -1.83 11.68 6.68
N GLY A 108 -0.77 10.97 7.00
CA GLY A 108 -0.57 10.34 8.31
C GLY A 108 -1.76 9.46 8.77
N PHE A 109 -1.55 8.18 8.91
CA PHE A 109 -2.61 7.29 9.40
C PHE A 109 -2.77 7.43 10.92
N THR A 110 -3.82 8.14 11.34
CA THR A 110 -4.13 8.40 12.76
C THR A 110 -5.35 7.65 13.28
N ASN A 111 -5.85 6.65 12.55
CA ASN A 111 -7.05 5.91 12.96
C ASN A 111 -6.77 5.05 14.21
N THR A 112 -7.25 5.54 15.36
CA THR A 112 -7.05 4.89 16.66
C THR A 112 -7.78 3.54 16.74
N ASN A 113 -8.94 3.41 16.08
CA ASN A 113 -9.72 2.15 16.06
C ASN A 113 -8.94 1.05 15.33
N PHE A 114 -8.35 1.34 14.16
CA PHE A 114 -7.55 0.35 13.44
C PHE A 114 -6.33 -0.10 14.26
N LYS A 115 -5.63 0.85 14.91
CA LYS A 115 -4.51 0.53 15.82
C LYS A 115 -4.95 -0.33 17.00
N ARG A 116 -6.13 -0.05 17.58
CA ARG A 116 -6.72 -0.84 18.66
C ARG A 116 -7.05 -2.26 18.17
N ILE A 117 -7.67 -2.38 17.01
CA ILE A 117 -7.98 -3.67 16.39
C ILE A 117 -6.71 -4.48 16.18
N LEU A 118 -5.64 -3.91 15.58
CA LEU A 118 -4.35 -4.61 15.38
C LEU A 118 -3.78 -5.16 16.69
N ARG A 119 -3.82 -4.38 17.78
CA ARG A 119 -3.36 -4.86 19.10
C ARG A 119 -4.18 -6.03 19.61
N ASN A 120 -5.50 -5.99 19.41
CA ASN A 120 -6.39 -7.05 19.84
C ASN A 120 -6.16 -8.33 19.03
N GLU A 121 -5.94 -8.22 17.71
CA GLU A 121 -5.65 -9.38 16.87
C GLU A 121 -4.32 -10.04 17.24
N ILE A 122 -3.28 -9.27 17.56
CA ILE A 122 -2.00 -9.81 18.07
C ILE A 122 -2.24 -10.60 19.36
N SER A 123 -3.10 -10.10 20.26
CA SER A 123 -3.39 -10.77 21.54
C SER A 123 -4.28 -12.02 21.41
N SER A 124 -4.94 -12.21 20.26
CA SER A 124 -5.83 -13.34 20.01
C SER A 124 -5.13 -14.59 19.45
N ASP A 125 -3.85 -14.49 19.06
CA ASP A 125 -3.05 -15.53 18.41
C ASP A 125 -3.64 -16.11 17.10
N LEU A 126 -4.80 -15.62 16.64
CA LEU A 126 -5.44 -16.10 15.40
C LEU A 126 -4.58 -15.83 14.16
N TYR A 127 -3.76 -14.78 14.20
CA TYR A 127 -2.85 -14.43 13.11
C TYR A 127 -1.74 -15.48 12.88
N MET A 128 -1.49 -16.38 13.84
CA MET A 128 -0.53 -17.47 13.70
C MET A 128 -1.00 -18.54 12.71
N ASN A 129 -2.29 -18.58 12.41
CA ASN A 129 -2.84 -19.51 11.44
C ASN A 129 -2.49 -19.04 10.01
N LYS A 130 -2.10 -19.98 9.16
CA LYS A 130 -1.89 -19.70 7.74
C LYS A 130 -3.23 -19.48 7.05
N THR A 131 -3.37 -18.36 6.37
CA THR A 131 -4.44 -18.18 5.38
C THR A 131 -4.08 -18.92 4.09
N ASN A 132 -5.09 -19.38 3.35
CA ASN A 132 -4.86 -19.98 2.03
C ASN A 132 -4.35 -18.93 1.03
N GLY A 133 -3.82 -19.36 -0.12
CA GLY A 133 -3.24 -18.48 -1.13
C GLY A 133 -4.19 -17.41 -1.70
N PHE A 134 -5.49 -17.54 -1.45
CA PHE A 134 -6.53 -16.61 -1.92
C PHE A 134 -6.96 -15.58 -0.87
N GLY A 135 -6.42 -15.65 0.34
CA GLY A 135 -6.74 -14.78 1.47
C GLY A 135 -7.80 -15.35 2.42
N ASP A 136 -8.00 -14.64 3.54
CA ASP A 136 -8.98 -15.01 4.56
C ASP A 136 -10.40 -15.06 3.99
N TYR A 137 -11.09 -16.19 4.19
CA TYR A 137 -12.39 -16.40 3.56
C TYR A 137 -13.47 -15.45 4.10
N GLU A 138 -13.48 -15.23 5.41
CA GLU A 138 -14.44 -14.32 6.03
C GLU A 138 -14.20 -12.86 5.56
N LEU A 139 -12.95 -12.45 5.38
CA LEU A 139 -12.66 -11.13 4.78
C LEU A 139 -13.19 -11.04 3.35
N ARG A 140 -13.09 -12.12 2.56
CA ARG A 140 -13.66 -12.15 1.19
C ARG A 140 -15.20 -12.07 1.23
N GLU A 141 -15.88 -12.70 2.19
CA GLU A 141 -17.32 -12.57 2.38
C GLU A 141 -17.71 -11.13 2.74
N ILE A 142 -16.96 -10.49 3.62
CA ILE A 142 -17.20 -9.10 4.02
C ILE A 142 -16.95 -8.14 2.85
N ILE A 143 -15.90 -8.34 2.06
CA ILE A 143 -15.67 -7.57 0.84
C ILE A 143 -16.84 -7.75 -0.15
N SER A 144 -17.33 -8.98 -0.32
CA SER A 144 -18.51 -9.27 -1.16
C SER A 144 -19.75 -8.49 -0.69
N MET A 145 -20.03 -8.51 0.61
CA MET A 145 -21.16 -7.76 1.20
C MET A 145 -20.97 -6.25 1.02
N HIS A 146 -19.80 -5.72 1.34
CA HIS A 146 -19.49 -4.30 1.15
C HIS A 146 -19.67 -3.84 -0.31
N LEU A 147 -19.20 -4.64 -1.26
CA LEU A 147 -19.37 -4.36 -2.70
C LEU A 147 -20.83 -4.38 -3.13
N LYS A 148 -21.61 -5.33 -2.63
CA LYS A 148 -23.04 -5.42 -2.94
C LYS A 148 -23.81 -4.21 -2.41
N GLU A 149 -23.60 -3.85 -1.16
CA GLU A 149 -24.32 -2.77 -0.49
C GLU A 149 -23.90 -1.38 -1.01
N ASN A 150 -22.60 -1.15 -1.17
CA ASN A 150 -22.07 0.18 -1.48
C ASN A 150 -21.85 0.41 -2.99
N ARG A 151 -21.74 -0.66 -3.79
CA ARG A 151 -21.36 -0.58 -5.21
C ARG A 151 -22.35 -1.27 -6.16
N GLY A 152 -23.30 -2.04 -5.65
CA GLY A 152 -24.20 -2.85 -6.45
C GLY A 152 -23.47 -3.97 -7.23
N ILE A 153 -22.27 -4.35 -6.77
CA ILE A 153 -21.50 -5.44 -7.37
C ILE A 153 -21.82 -6.73 -6.61
N ASP A 154 -22.51 -7.65 -7.26
CA ASP A 154 -22.85 -8.96 -6.71
C ASP A 154 -21.77 -9.99 -7.07
N ALA A 155 -20.77 -10.13 -6.23
CA ALA A 155 -19.63 -11.02 -6.45
C ALA A 155 -19.65 -12.18 -5.43
N LYS A 156 -19.40 -13.41 -5.90
CA LYS A 156 -19.21 -14.55 -5.01
C LYS A 156 -17.92 -14.40 -4.21
N ALA A 157 -17.96 -14.57 -2.90
CA ALA A 157 -16.76 -14.51 -2.05
C ALA A 157 -15.67 -15.50 -2.51
N SER A 158 -16.04 -16.66 -3.06
CA SER A 158 -15.10 -17.63 -3.65
C SER A 158 -14.27 -17.05 -4.80
N HIS A 159 -14.83 -16.14 -5.60
CA HIS A 159 -14.18 -15.51 -6.74
C HIS A 159 -13.37 -14.25 -6.39
N ILE A 160 -13.47 -13.79 -5.15
CA ILE A 160 -12.65 -12.71 -4.62
C ILE A 160 -11.31 -13.30 -4.19
N ILE A 161 -10.21 -12.72 -4.66
CA ILE A 161 -8.85 -13.10 -4.28
C ILE A 161 -8.17 -11.89 -3.67
N ILE A 162 -7.62 -12.06 -2.49
CA ILE A 162 -6.88 -11.02 -1.77
C ILE A 162 -5.39 -11.20 -2.04
N GLY A 163 -4.67 -10.11 -2.25
CA GLY A 163 -3.23 -10.15 -2.46
C GLY A 163 -2.62 -8.76 -2.63
N ASN A 164 -1.36 -8.72 -3.04
CA ASN A 164 -0.67 -7.49 -3.40
C ASN A 164 -0.97 -7.11 -4.85
N GLY A 165 -1.40 -5.88 -5.09
CA GLY A 165 -2.00 -5.42 -6.34
C GLY A 165 -1.30 -5.85 -7.63
N LEU A 166 -0.06 -5.42 -7.85
CA LEU A 166 0.66 -5.73 -9.09
C LEU A 166 0.99 -7.23 -9.24
N GLU A 167 1.27 -7.93 -8.15
CA GLU A 167 1.52 -9.37 -8.18
C GLU A 167 0.28 -10.15 -8.59
N MET A 168 -0.90 -9.73 -8.14
CA MET A 168 -2.15 -10.37 -8.57
C MET A 168 -2.43 -10.14 -10.06
N LEU A 169 -2.20 -8.93 -10.54
CA LEU A 169 -2.37 -8.63 -11.97
C LEU A 169 -1.37 -9.42 -12.83
N GLU A 170 -0.12 -9.57 -12.37
CA GLU A 170 0.86 -10.44 -13.03
C GLU A 170 0.37 -11.89 -13.13
N ARG A 171 -0.14 -12.47 -12.02
CA ARG A 171 -0.69 -13.83 -12.00
C ARG A 171 -1.89 -13.98 -12.94
N VAL A 172 -2.77 -12.97 -12.98
CA VAL A 172 -3.93 -12.97 -13.88
C VAL A 172 -3.49 -12.91 -15.34
N LEU A 173 -2.58 -12.02 -15.70
CA LEU A 173 -2.04 -11.92 -17.06
C LEU A 173 -1.32 -13.21 -17.49
N ASN A 174 -0.66 -13.88 -16.55
CA ASN A 174 0.08 -15.13 -16.83
C ASN A 174 -0.84 -16.29 -17.22
N ILE A 175 -2.05 -16.38 -16.63
CA ILE A 175 -3.00 -17.47 -16.94
C ILE A 175 -3.84 -17.22 -18.21
N ILE A 176 -3.96 -15.96 -18.64
CA ILE A 176 -4.71 -15.62 -19.84
C ILE A 176 -3.86 -15.95 -21.09
N LYS A 177 -4.46 -16.69 -22.04
CA LYS A 177 -3.76 -17.10 -23.26
C LYS A 177 -3.52 -15.97 -24.25
N ILE A 178 -4.22 -14.84 -24.13
CA ILE A 178 -4.04 -13.67 -25.00
C ILE A 178 -2.73 -12.99 -24.64
N LYS A 179 -1.81 -12.87 -25.60
CA LYS A 179 -0.49 -12.29 -25.41
C LYS A 179 -0.38 -10.82 -25.86
N SER A 180 -1.48 -10.10 -25.77
CA SER A 180 -1.55 -8.67 -26.07
C SER A 180 -2.27 -7.93 -24.95
N LEU A 181 -1.68 -6.82 -24.48
CA LEU A 181 -2.24 -5.93 -23.47
C LEU A 181 -2.30 -4.51 -24.03
N THR A 182 -3.45 -3.87 -23.92
CA THR A 182 -3.62 -2.45 -24.26
C THR A 182 -3.83 -1.64 -22.98
N LEU A 183 -3.07 -0.55 -22.86
CA LEU A 183 -3.10 0.40 -21.75
C LEU A 183 -3.64 1.75 -22.21
N GLU A 184 -4.29 2.48 -21.32
CA GLU A 184 -4.74 3.86 -21.55
C GLU A 184 -3.56 4.81 -21.77
N ASN A 185 -3.73 5.81 -22.64
CA ASN A 185 -2.76 6.87 -22.88
C ASN A 185 -3.43 8.26 -22.91
N PRO A 186 -3.11 9.18 -21.96
CA PRO A 186 -2.23 8.99 -20.80
C PRO A 186 -2.81 8.00 -19.79
N GLY A 187 -1.93 7.30 -19.04
CA GLY A 187 -2.42 6.28 -18.12
C GLY A 187 -1.37 5.70 -17.17
N TYR A 188 -1.79 4.67 -16.43
CA TYR A 188 -0.94 3.96 -15.48
C TYR A 188 -0.12 2.86 -16.18
N HIS A 189 1.15 3.17 -16.50
CA HIS A 189 1.99 2.31 -17.33
C HIS A 189 2.83 1.28 -16.56
N LYS A 190 2.67 1.13 -15.25
CA LYS A 190 3.48 0.14 -14.49
C LYS A 190 3.25 -1.29 -14.92
N LEU A 191 2.07 -1.61 -15.45
CA LEU A 191 1.76 -2.92 -16.02
C LEU A 191 2.55 -3.25 -17.30
N GLU A 192 3.03 -2.24 -18.03
CA GLU A 192 3.84 -2.43 -19.24
C GLU A 192 5.04 -3.36 -19.00
N LYS A 193 5.79 -3.07 -17.93
CA LYS A 193 6.98 -3.87 -17.61
C LYS A 193 6.62 -5.30 -17.22
N ILE A 194 5.55 -5.50 -16.49
CA ILE A 194 5.04 -6.83 -16.11
C ILE A 194 4.62 -7.59 -17.37
N ALA A 195 3.82 -6.99 -18.23
CA ALA A 195 3.37 -7.61 -19.47
C ALA A 195 4.53 -7.99 -20.38
N LYS A 196 5.52 -7.11 -20.56
CA LYS A 196 6.74 -7.40 -21.31
C LYS A 196 7.54 -8.57 -20.73
N ASN A 197 7.65 -8.65 -19.40
CA ASN A 197 8.32 -9.78 -18.73
C ASN A 197 7.57 -11.12 -18.96
N LEU A 198 6.26 -11.07 -19.16
CA LEU A 198 5.43 -12.22 -19.51
C LEU A 198 5.41 -12.52 -21.03
N GLY A 199 6.22 -11.82 -21.82
CA GLY A 199 6.27 -11.98 -23.27
C GLY A 199 5.03 -11.50 -24.00
N MET A 200 4.32 -10.51 -23.44
CA MET A 200 3.13 -9.94 -24.06
C MET A 200 3.48 -8.71 -24.90
N ASP A 201 2.77 -8.53 -26.02
CA ASP A 201 2.80 -7.29 -26.80
C ASP A 201 1.98 -6.21 -26.06
N VAL A 202 2.58 -5.03 -25.89
CA VAL A 202 1.93 -3.91 -25.23
C VAL A 202 1.63 -2.82 -26.24
N SER A 203 0.39 -2.38 -26.28
CA SER A 203 -0.07 -1.24 -27.06
C SER A 203 -0.75 -0.21 -26.19
N TYR A 204 -0.94 0.98 -26.74
CA TYR A 204 -1.55 2.10 -26.05
C TYR A 204 -2.74 2.61 -26.85
N ILE A 205 -3.74 3.10 -26.13
CA ILE A 205 -4.96 3.58 -26.75
C ILE A 205 -5.36 4.92 -26.13
N ASP A 206 -5.77 5.85 -26.99
CA ASP A 206 -6.10 7.21 -26.58
C ASP A 206 -7.48 7.30 -25.91
N LEU A 207 -7.66 8.40 -25.22
CA LEU A 207 -8.88 8.78 -24.52
C LEU A 207 -9.63 9.84 -25.33
N ASP A 208 -10.95 9.79 -25.25
CA ASP A 208 -11.82 10.92 -25.59
C ASP A 208 -12.66 11.35 -24.34
N ASP A 209 -13.62 12.25 -24.52
CA ASP A 209 -14.45 12.73 -23.42
C ASP A 209 -15.38 11.66 -22.82
N SER A 210 -15.53 10.52 -23.49
CA SER A 210 -16.32 9.37 -23.05
C SER A 210 -15.50 8.30 -22.32
N GLY A 211 -14.19 8.44 -22.28
CA GLY A 211 -13.23 7.50 -21.71
C GLY A 211 -12.29 6.91 -22.75
N VAL A 212 -11.73 5.72 -22.46
CA VAL A 212 -10.86 5.03 -23.41
C VAL A 212 -11.62 4.65 -24.69
N THR A 213 -10.98 4.78 -25.84
CA THR A 213 -11.57 4.39 -27.13
C THR A 213 -11.60 2.86 -27.31
N ILE A 214 -12.19 2.35 -28.37
CA ILE A 214 -12.33 0.90 -28.59
C ILE A 214 -11.08 0.35 -29.26
N PRO A 215 -10.45 -0.72 -28.72
CA PRO A 215 -9.30 -1.34 -29.36
C PRO A 215 -9.66 -1.92 -30.74
N SER A 216 -8.79 -1.71 -31.74
CA SER A 216 -8.99 -2.20 -33.09
C SER A 216 -8.57 -3.66 -33.31
N LYS A 217 -7.88 -4.27 -32.34
CA LYS A 217 -7.37 -5.65 -32.40
C LYS A 217 -7.72 -6.39 -31.12
N ARG A 218 -7.76 -7.72 -31.19
CA ARG A 218 -7.93 -8.57 -30.02
C ARG A 218 -6.81 -8.36 -28.99
N THR A 219 -7.15 -7.84 -27.84
CA THR A 219 -6.20 -7.54 -26.75
C THR A 219 -6.92 -7.55 -25.40
N ILE A 220 -6.20 -7.78 -24.32
CA ILE A 220 -6.71 -7.50 -22.98
C ILE A 220 -6.66 -5.98 -22.80
N LEU A 221 -7.75 -5.36 -22.40
CA LEU A 221 -7.80 -3.92 -22.10
C LEU A 221 -7.68 -3.71 -20.60
N TYR A 222 -6.71 -2.89 -20.16
CA TYR A 222 -6.65 -2.36 -18.80
C TYR A 222 -7.15 -0.92 -18.80
N THR A 223 -8.14 -0.61 -17.96
CA THR A 223 -8.79 0.69 -17.92
C THR A 223 -9.20 1.09 -16.49
N THR A 224 -9.27 2.40 -16.24
CA THR A 224 -9.70 3.02 -14.97
C THR A 224 -11.01 3.80 -15.19
N PRO A 225 -12.15 3.13 -15.40
CA PRO A 225 -13.37 3.74 -15.97
C PRO A 225 -14.10 4.67 -15.00
N PHE A 226 -13.92 4.51 -13.69
CA PHE A 226 -14.58 5.36 -12.70
C PHE A 226 -13.95 6.75 -12.63
N ASN A 227 -12.64 6.81 -12.66
CA ASN A 227 -11.85 8.03 -12.53
C ASN A 227 -10.51 7.80 -13.22
N GLN A 228 -10.50 8.06 -14.54
CA GLN A 228 -9.33 7.78 -15.36
C GLN A 228 -8.08 8.48 -14.82
N PHE A 229 -7.03 7.72 -14.61
CA PHE A 229 -5.77 8.27 -14.15
C PHE A 229 -4.86 8.63 -15.32
N PRO A 230 -4.34 9.87 -15.39
CA PRO A 230 -4.46 10.95 -14.41
C PRO A 230 -5.54 12.00 -14.75
N THR A 231 -6.29 11.83 -15.85
CA THR A 231 -7.15 12.89 -16.41
C THR A 231 -8.43 13.14 -15.64
N GLY A 232 -8.89 12.18 -14.83
CA GLY A 232 -10.17 12.27 -14.12
C GLY A 232 -11.40 12.11 -15.02
N ILE A 233 -11.22 11.70 -16.29
CA ILE A 233 -12.33 11.41 -17.21
C ILE A 233 -13.13 10.25 -16.66
N LYS A 234 -14.46 10.41 -16.61
CA LYS A 234 -15.38 9.35 -16.23
C LYS A 234 -15.92 8.68 -17.50
N MET A 235 -15.74 7.37 -17.57
CA MET A 235 -16.25 6.62 -18.70
C MET A 235 -17.77 6.62 -18.73
N THR A 236 -18.35 6.96 -19.88
CA THR A 236 -19.80 6.97 -20.08
C THR A 236 -20.35 5.55 -20.10
N ILE A 237 -21.64 5.40 -19.77
CA ILE A 237 -22.29 4.09 -19.83
C ILE A 237 -22.36 3.53 -21.27
N SER A 238 -22.45 4.40 -22.26
CA SER A 238 -22.39 4.00 -23.68
C SER A 238 -21.04 3.36 -23.99
N ARG A 239 -19.95 4.04 -23.65
CA ARG A 239 -18.59 3.52 -23.87
C ARG A 239 -18.34 2.21 -23.11
N LYS A 240 -18.86 2.06 -21.89
CA LYS A 240 -18.79 0.79 -21.16
C LYS A 240 -19.46 -0.35 -21.93
N LYS A 241 -20.65 -0.11 -22.50
CA LYS A 241 -21.37 -1.10 -23.31
C LYS A 241 -20.61 -1.43 -24.59
N GLU A 242 -20.06 -0.44 -25.29
CA GLU A 242 -19.23 -0.64 -26.49
C GLU A 242 -18.01 -1.52 -26.20
N LEU A 243 -17.30 -1.26 -25.09
CA LEU A 243 -16.16 -2.06 -24.67
C LEU A 243 -16.55 -3.48 -24.24
N ILE A 244 -17.71 -3.65 -23.62
CA ILE A 244 -18.25 -4.98 -23.29
C ILE A 244 -18.55 -5.77 -24.58
N SER A 245 -19.22 -5.16 -25.56
CA SER A 245 -19.46 -5.79 -26.86
C SER A 245 -18.15 -6.16 -27.55
N TYR A 246 -17.17 -5.25 -27.55
CA TYR A 246 -15.83 -5.54 -28.04
C TYR A 246 -15.21 -6.77 -27.36
N ALA A 247 -15.30 -6.86 -26.01
CA ALA A 247 -14.71 -7.98 -25.27
C ALA A 247 -15.41 -9.31 -25.58
N GLU A 248 -16.72 -9.29 -25.80
CA GLU A 248 -17.52 -10.46 -26.19
C GLU A 248 -17.17 -10.92 -27.61
N GLU A 249 -17.24 -10.02 -28.58
CA GLU A 249 -17.01 -10.30 -30.02
C GLU A 249 -15.57 -10.80 -30.27
N ASN A 250 -14.59 -10.31 -29.51
CA ASN A 250 -13.19 -10.66 -29.70
C ASN A 250 -12.73 -11.77 -28.74
N ASP A 251 -13.61 -12.37 -27.95
CA ASP A 251 -13.27 -13.39 -26.93
C ASP A 251 -12.07 -12.96 -26.09
N THR A 252 -12.16 -11.76 -25.49
CA THR A 252 -11.09 -11.15 -24.67
C THR A 252 -11.61 -10.71 -23.31
N PHE A 253 -10.74 -10.12 -22.50
CA PHE A 253 -11.05 -9.64 -21.16
C PHE A 253 -10.75 -8.16 -21.01
N ILE A 254 -11.49 -7.52 -20.11
CA ILE A 254 -11.23 -6.16 -19.64
C ILE A 254 -10.82 -6.24 -18.16
N ILE A 255 -9.72 -5.58 -17.80
CA ILE A 255 -9.32 -5.37 -16.41
C ILE A 255 -9.82 -3.97 -16.02
N GLU A 256 -10.85 -3.94 -15.17
CA GLU A 256 -11.43 -2.73 -14.60
C GLU A 256 -10.71 -2.42 -13.31
N ASP A 257 -9.86 -1.41 -13.31
CA ASP A 257 -9.17 -0.93 -12.09
C ASP A 257 -9.97 0.20 -11.43
N ASP A 258 -10.40 -0.05 -10.22
CA ASP A 258 -11.27 0.80 -9.43
C ASP A 258 -10.58 1.25 -8.12
N PHE A 259 -9.34 1.71 -8.25
CA PHE A 259 -8.41 1.98 -7.14
C PHE A 259 -8.87 3.08 -6.17
N ASP A 260 -9.67 4.03 -6.60
CA ASP A 260 -10.12 5.20 -5.81
C ASP A 260 -11.62 5.27 -5.60
N ALA A 261 -12.31 4.19 -5.89
CA ALA A 261 -13.77 4.12 -5.88
C ALA A 261 -14.43 4.47 -4.55
N GLU A 262 -13.76 4.22 -3.45
CA GLU A 262 -14.27 4.55 -2.11
C GLU A 262 -14.43 6.06 -1.88
N PHE A 263 -13.71 6.90 -2.64
CA PHE A 263 -13.76 8.36 -2.51
C PHE A 263 -14.89 9.04 -3.31
N ARG A 264 -15.90 8.30 -3.76
CA ARG A 264 -17.07 8.88 -4.46
C ARG A 264 -17.75 9.96 -3.64
N ILE A 265 -17.85 11.16 -4.21
CA ILE A 265 -18.59 12.28 -3.65
C ILE A 265 -19.80 12.50 -4.55
N ASN A 266 -20.97 12.26 -4.04
CA ASN A 266 -22.27 12.24 -4.73
C ASN A 266 -22.62 10.93 -5.44
N SER A 267 -23.81 10.48 -5.14
CA SER A 267 -24.43 9.20 -5.46
C SER A 267 -24.86 8.98 -6.91
N SER A 268 -24.25 9.63 -7.90
CA SER A 268 -24.40 9.11 -9.24
C SER A 268 -23.60 7.79 -9.32
N GLN A 269 -24.29 6.70 -9.02
CA GLN A 269 -23.77 5.35 -9.15
C GLN A 269 -23.31 5.15 -10.60
N THR A 270 -22.04 5.34 -10.86
CA THR A 270 -21.46 4.81 -12.09
C THR A 270 -21.38 3.31 -11.92
N THR A 271 -22.24 2.60 -12.63
CA THR A 271 -22.27 1.14 -12.66
C THR A 271 -20.90 0.62 -13.09
N ALA A 272 -20.30 -0.28 -12.30
CA ALA A 272 -19.08 -0.95 -12.70
C ALA A 272 -19.29 -1.78 -13.97
N MET A 273 -18.27 -1.90 -14.80
CA MET A 273 -18.35 -2.76 -16.00
C MET A 273 -18.53 -4.22 -15.58
N TYR A 274 -17.91 -4.62 -14.47
CA TYR A 274 -18.10 -5.95 -13.90
C TYR A 274 -19.58 -6.27 -13.62
N THR A 275 -20.35 -5.30 -13.09
CA THR A 275 -21.80 -5.49 -12.85
C THR A 275 -22.57 -5.72 -14.13
N LEU A 276 -22.14 -5.10 -15.23
CA LEU A 276 -22.79 -5.24 -16.54
C LEU A 276 -22.45 -6.57 -17.22
N PHE A 277 -21.22 -7.05 -17.07
CA PHE A 277 -20.72 -8.23 -17.77
C PHE A 277 -19.64 -8.99 -16.99
N PRO A 278 -20.00 -9.71 -15.91
CA PRO A 278 -19.04 -10.36 -15.02
C PRO A 278 -18.25 -11.50 -15.67
N SER A 279 -18.71 -12.02 -16.84
CA SER A 279 -18.02 -13.11 -17.54
C SER A 279 -16.77 -12.68 -18.33
N ARG A 280 -16.59 -11.38 -18.59
CA ARG A 280 -15.45 -10.84 -19.38
C ARG A 280 -14.71 -9.70 -18.67
N VAL A 281 -15.19 -9.25 -17.51
CA VAL A 281 -14.56 -8.19 -16.76
C VAL A 281 -13.89 -8.75 -15.52
N ILE A 282 -12.59 -8.51 -15.39
CA ILE A 282 -11.81 -8.76 -14.19
C ILE A 282 -11.83 -7.47 -13.38
N PHE A 283 -12.47 -7.49 -12.22
CA PHE A 283 -12.53 -6.31 -11.36
C PHE A 283 -11.35 -6.29 -10.41
N PHE A 284 -10.64 -5.18 -10.34
CA PHE A 284 -9.52 -4.97 -9.44
C PHE A 284 -9.77 -3.75 -8.56
N SER A 285 -9.43 -3.84 -7.27
CA SER A 285 -9.49 -2.71 -6.35
C SER A 285 -8.49 -2.86 -5.20
N THR A 286 -8.28 -1.79 -4.41
CA THR A 286 -7.28 -1.75 -3.36
C THR A 286 -7.73 -0.97 -2.13
N PHE A 287 -7.31 -1.42 -0.94
CA PHE A 287 -7.44 -0.68 0.31
C PHE A 287 -6.21 0.21 0.61
N THR A 288 -5.18 0.14 -0.22
CA THR A 288 -3.91 0.87 -0.01
C THR A 288 -4.11 2.38 0.05
N GLU A 289 -4.94 2.92 -0.84
CA GLU A 289 -5.19 4.37 -0.94
C GLU A 289 -6.22 4.85 0.09
N THR A 290 -6.96 3.94 0.71
CA THR A 290 -8.03 4.27 1.65
C THR A 290 -7.63 4.16 3.11
N ILE A 291 -6.64 3.34 3.45
CA ILE A 291 -6.21 3.10 4.84
C ILE A 291 -4.80 3.63 5.07
N TYR A 292 -3.77 2.99 4.54
CA TYR A 292 -2.39 3.50 4.52
C TYR A 292 -1.55 2.73 3.48
N PRO A 293 -0.52 3.37 2.90
CA PRO A 293 0.25 2.77 1.79
C PRO A 293 0.95 1.45 2.11
N GLY A 294 1.38 1.25 3.37
CA GLY A 294 2.04 0.03 3.81
C GLY A 294 1.12 -1.17 3.96
N LEU A 295 -0.20 -1.00 4.00
CA LEU A 295 -1.17 -2.10 4.15
C LEU A 295 -1.10 -3.10 2.99
N ARG A 296 -0.90 -2.61 1.77
CA ARG A 296 -0.73 -3.42 0.54
C ARG A 296 -1.80 -4.48 0.29
N ILE A 297 -3.01 -4.29 0.82
CA ILE A 297 -4.16 -5.16 0.57
C ILE A 297 -4.92 -4.67 -0.65
N SER A 298 -4.99 -5.51 -1.66
CA SER A 298 -5.82 -5.36 -2.85
C SER A 298 -6.64 -6.63 -3.05
N TYR A 299 -7.64 -6.56 -3.89
CA TYR A 299 -8.43 -7.74 -4.25
C TYR A 299 -8.82 -7.69 -5.73
N ILE A 300 -9.02 -8.88 -6.30
CA ILE A 300 -9.57 -9.07 -7.63
C ILE A 300 -10.82 -9.93 -7.55
N ILE A 301 -11.72 -9.73 -8.51
CA ILE A 301 -12.87 -10.60 -8.75
C ILE A 301 -12.69 -11.19 -10.14
N LEU A 302 -12.61 -12.51 -10.21
CA LEU A 302 -12.39 -13.21 -11.46
C LEU A 302 -13.71 -13.69 -12.08
N PRO A 303 -13.85 -13.65 -13.42
CA PRO A 303 -14.84 -14.40 -14.15
C PRO A 303 -14.76 -15.90 -13.85
N ASP A 304 -15.90 -16.60 -13.90
CA ASP A 304 -15.96 -18.06 -13.68
C ASP A 304 -14.94 -18.81 -14.58
N SER A 305 -14.80 -18.41 -15.83
CA SER A 305 -13.88 -19.02 -16.80
C SER A 305 -12.39 -18.90 -16.44
N LEU A 306 -12.01 -17.90 -15.65
CA LEU A 306 -10.65 -17.70 -15.20
C LEU A 306 -10.41 -18.23 -13.78
N TYR A 307 -11.47 -18.36 -12.97
CA TYR A 307 -11.35 -18.78 -11.58
C TYR A 307 -10.75 -20.20 -11.46
N ASP A 308 -11.27 -21.17 -12.20
CA ASP A 308 -10.78 -22.56 -12.14
C ASP A 308 -9.32 -22.68 -12.58
N ILE A 309 -8.93 -21.91 -13.61
CA ILE A 309 -7.55 -21.87 -14.09
C ILE A 309 -6.66 -21.24 -13.04
N TYR A 310 -7.10 -20.12 -12.46
CA TYR A 310 -6.35 -19.44 -11.39
C TYR A 310 -6.20 -20.34 -10.16
N TYR A 311 -7.30 -20.99 -9.75
CA TYR A 311 -7.31 -21.90 -8.62
C TYR A 311 -6.30 -23.03 -8.81
N SER A 312 -6.37 -23.74 -9.95
CA SER A 312 -5.47 -24.85 -10.23
C SER A 312 -3.99 -24.43 -10.31
N SER A 313 -3.72 -23.21 -10.78
CA SER A 313 -2.36 -22.67 -10.93
C SER A 313 -1.75 -22.17 -9.63
N TYR A 314 -2.57 -21.63 -8.69
CA TYR A 314 -2.06 -20.85 -7.55
C TYR A 314 -2.56 -21.33 -6.17
N LYS A 315 -3.36 -22.39 -6.06
CA LYS A 315 -3.90 -22.89 -4.77
C LYS A 315 -2.83 -23.25 -3.74
N ASP A 316 -1.66 -23.68 -4.21
CA ASP A 316 -0.55 -24.13 -3.36
C ASP A 316 0.44 -22.99 -3.04
N TYR A 317 0.20 -21.78 -3.56
CA TYR A 317 1.04 -20.62 -3.28
C TYR A 317 0.71 -20.04 -1.90
N SER A 318 1.74 -19.51 -1.25
CA SER A 318 1.56 -18.79 -0.01
C SER A 318 0.87 -17.44 -0.26
N GLN A 319 0.09 -16.99 0.73
CA GLN A 319 -0.52 -15.67 0.72
C GLN A 319 0.55 -14.58 0.84
N SER A 320 0.47 -13.55 -0.02
CA SER A 320 1.42 -12.42 -0.02
C SER A 320 1.08 -11.32 0.97
N VAL A 321 -0.14 -11.35 1.53
CA VAL A 321 -0.61 -10.37 2.52
C VAL A 321 -0.65 -11.01 3.91
N SER A 322 -0.14 -10.30 4.90
CA SER A 322 -0.12 -10.75 6.29
C SER A 322 -1.52 -11.13 6.80
N THR A 323 -1.63 -12.30 7.45
CA THR A 323 -2.86 -12.74 8.11
C THR A 323 -3.34 -11.71 9.13
N LEU A 324 -2.44 -11.14 9.92
CA LEU A 324 -2.76 -10.12 10.91
C LEU A 324 -3.46 -8.90 10.29
N GLU A 325 -2.94 -8.41 9.17
CA GLU A 325 -3.53 -7.26 8.46
C GLU A 325 -4.88 -7.59 7.84
N GLN A 326 -5.05 -8.82 7.33
CA GLN A 326 -6.35 -9.28 6.82
C GLN A 326 -7.40 -9.36 7.94
N LEU A 327 -7.07 -9.93 9.09
CA LEU A 327 -7.96 -10.00 10.25
C LEU A 327 -8.32 -8.61 10.79
N ALA A 328 -7.34 -7.71 10.84
CA ALA A 328 -7.58 -6.33 11.27
C ALA A 328 -8.50 -5.58 10.29
N LEU A 329 -8.29 -5.74 8.98
CA LEU A 329 -9.15 -5.14 7.96
C LEU A 329 -10.58 -5.70 8.03
N LYS A 330 -10.71 -7.02 8.16
CA LYS A 330 -11.99 -7.70 8.34
C LYS A 330 -12.81 -7.06 9.47
N ARG A 331 -12.22 -6.96 10.65
CA ARG A 331 -12.89 -6.38 11.82
C ARG A 331 -13.16 -4.89 11.64
N PHE A 332 -12.26 -4.16 11.00
CA PHE A 332 -12.41 -2.73 10.73
C PHE A 332 -13.62 -2.42 9.83
N ILE A 333 -13.88 -3.27 8.85
CA ILE A 333 -15.08 -3.18 8.00
C ILE A 333 -16.31 -3.63 8.78
N MET A 334 -16.29 -4.82 9.43
CA MET A 334 -17.43 -5.38 10.16
C MET A 334 -17.97 -4.46 11.26
N GLU A 335 -17.10 -3.76 11.97
CA GLU A 335 -17.48 -2.85 13.06
C GLU A 335 -17.90 -1.45 12.55
N GLY A 336 -17.99 -1.23 11.21
CA GLY A 336 -18.42 0.03 10.58
C GLY A 336 -17.40 1.16 10.67
N TYR A 337 -16.18 0.87 11.12
CA TYR A 337 -15.13 1.90 11.22
C TYR A 337 -14.57 2.29 9.87
N PHE A 338 -14.63 1.40 8.89
CA PHE A 338 -14.15 1.67 7.54
C PHE A 338 -14.97 2.78 6.87
N GLU A 339 -16.30 2.66 6.87
CA GLU A 339 -17.22 3.67 6.29
C GLU A 339 -17.09 5.00 6.99
N SER A 340 -17.01 4.99 8.32
CA SER A 340 -16.79 6.21 9.12
C SER A 340 -15.46 6.89 8.75
N HIS A 341 -14.40 6.10 8.57
CA HIS A 341 -13.09 6.58 8.15
C HIS A 341 -13.13 7.19 6.75
N ILE A 342 -13.72 6.51 5.78
CA ILE A 342 -13.89 7.00 4.40
C ILE A 342 -14.68 8.31 4.37
N ASN A 343 -15.78 8.41 5.11
CA ASN A 343 -16.58 9.62 5.19
C ASN A 343 -15.80 10.82 5.76
N LYS A 344 -14.93 10.57 6.75
CA LYS A 344 -14.02 11.60 7.30
C LYS A 344 -13.00 12.05 6.26
N LEU A 345 -12.40 11.11 5.51
CA LEU A 345 -11.44 11.43 4.46
C LEU A 345 -12.10 12.21 3.32
N LYS A 346 -13.29 11.82 2.86
CA LYS A 346 -14.06 12.53 1.83
C LYS A 346 -14.23 14.01 2.18
N ARG A 347 -14.68 14.32 3.40
CA ARG A 347 -14.85 15.71 3.85
C ARG A 347 -13.53 16.46 3.81
N LYS A 348 -12.46 15.86 4.35
CA LYS A 348 -11.12 16.46 4.34
C LYS A 348 -10.62 16.75 2.93
N TYR A 349 -10.86 15.84 1.98
CA TYR A 349 -10.41 15.99 0.59
C TYR A 349 -11.23 17.02 -0.18
N ILE A 350 -12.54 17.12 0.08
CA ILE A 350 -13.38 18.18 -0.45
C ILE A 350 -12.85 19.55 -0.01
N ASP A 351 -12.57 19.73 1.28
CA ASP A 351 -12.06 20.99 1.83
C ASP A 351 -10.69 21.35 1.24
N LYS A 352 -9.77 20.39 1.11
CA LYS A 352 -8.45 20.62 0.50
C LYS A 352 -8.58 20.99 -0.98
N ARG A 353 -9.44 20.28 -1.72
CA ARG A 353 -9.70 20.56 -3.13
C ARG A 353 -10.23 21.99 -3.32
N LYS A 354 -11.21 22.39 -2.51
CA LYS A 354 -11.76 23.75 -2.53
C LYS A 354 -10.66 24.79 -2.26
N LEU A 355 -9.84 24.55 -1.23
CA LEU A 355 -8.71 25.43 -0.90
C LEU A 355 -7.76 25.62 -2.10
N ILE A 356 -7.40 24.53 -2.81
CA ILE A 356 -6.51 24.59 -3.97
C ILE A 356 -7.15 25.42 -5.10
N ILE A 357 -8.43 25.20 -5.39
CA ILE A 357 -9.16 25.95 -6.41
C ILE A 357 -9.15 27.43 -6.05
N ASP A 358 -9.46 27.79 -4.80
CA ASP A 358 -9.48 29.19 -4.34
C ASP A 358 -8.11 29.85 -4.46
N LEU A 359 -7.00 29.11 -4.21
CA LEU A 359 -5.63 29.65 -4.31
C LEU A 359 -5.20 29.96 -5.75
N PHE A 360 -5.77 29.29 -6.75
CA PHE A 360 -5.44 29.55 -8.16
C PHE A 360 -6.45 30.47 -8.88
N LYS A 361 -7.65 30.64 -8.32
CA LYS A 361 -8.81 31.26 -9.00
C LYS A 361 -8.57 32.63 -9.59
N GLU A 362 -7.71 33.45 -8.98
CA GLU A 362 -7.45 34.84 -9.38
C GLU A 362 -6.14 34.99 -10.17
N ASP A 363 -5.60 33.91 -10.71
CA ASP A 363 -4.28 33.89 -11.33
C ASP A 363 -4.35 33.35 -12.77
N ASP A 364 -4.45 34.24 -13.75
CA ASP A 364 -4.58 33.92 -15.18
C ASP A 364 -3.40 33.09 -15.75
N SER A 365 -2.28 33.00 -15.01
CA SER A 365 -1.17 32.13 -15.36
C SER A 365 -1.46 30.65 -15.19
N PHE A 366 -2.57 30.31 -14.53
CA PHE A 366 -2.95 28.93 -14.22
C PHE A 366 -4.41 28.67 -14.57
N THR A 367 -4.66 27.56 -15.21
CA THR A 367 -6.03 27.09 -15.53
C THR A 367 -6.26 25.75 -14.85
N ILE A 368 -7.29 25.67 -14.03
CA ILE A 368 -7.65 24.43 -13.31
C ILE A 368 -8.59 23.61 -14.17
N ASP A 369 -8.30 22.31 -14.29
CA ASP A 369 -9.27 21.35 -14.81
C ASP A 369 -10.31 21.06 -13.72
N GLU A 370 -11.55 21.44 -13.97
CA GLU A 370 -12.64 21.28 -13.02
C GLU A 370 -13.16 19.83 -12.90
N ARG A 371 -12.68 18.90 -13.74
CA ARG A 371 -13.05 17.50 -13.63
C ARG A 371 -12.77 16.99 -12.22
N LYS A 372 -13.70 16.26 -11.67
CA LYS A 372 -13.67 15.82 -10.26
C LYS A 372 -12.80 14.58 -10.11
N ASN A 373 -11.49 14.75 -10.15
CA ASN A 373 -10.55 13.78 -9.62
C ASN A 373 -10.40 14.03 -8.11
N TYR A 374 -10.57 12.99 -7.29
CA TYR A 374 -10.65 13.15 -5.83
C TYR A 374 -9.29 13.06 -5.12
N LEU A 375 -8.26 12.60 -5.79
CA LEU A 375 -6.93 12.43 -5.20
C LEU A 375 -5.91 13.44 -5.73
N SER A 376 -6.19 14.05 -6.88
CA SER A 376 -5.33 15.05 -7.51
C SER A 376 -6.15 16.11 -8.25
N ILE A 377 -5.50 17.22 -8.60
CA ILE A 377 -6.05 18.28 -9.45
C ILE A 377 -5.08 18.51 -10.60
N LEU A 378 -5.60 18.65 -11.81
CA LEU A 378 -4.81 19.07 -12.97
C LEU A 378 -4.81 20.60 -13.04
N VAL A 379 -3.62 21.18 -13.14
CA VAL A 379 -3.42 22.63 -13.26
C VAL A 379 -2.54 22.90 -14.47
N HIS A 380 -3.10 23.47 -15.50
CA HIS A 380 -2.36 23.92 -16.68
C HIS A 380 -1.64 25.24 -16.38
N VAL A 381 -0.39 25.34 -16.81
CA VAL A 381 0.46 26.54 -16.61
C VAL A 381 0.62 27.27 -17.93
N ASN A 382 0.15 28.51 -18.00
CA ASN A 382 0.33 29.39 -19.16
C ASN A 382 1.76 29.96 -19.14
N THR A 383 2.72 29.23 -19.69
CA THR A 383 4.14 29.59 -19.66
C THR A 383 4.88 29.18 -20.93
N PHE A 384 5.98 29.86 -21.22
CA PHE A 384 6.91 29.47 -22.28
C PHE A 384 7.89 28.37 -21.85
N LEU A 385 7.91 28.00 -20.56
CA LEU A 385 8.81 26.97 -20.03
C LEU A 385 8.44 25.61 -20.61
N SER A 386 9.43 24.77 -20.87
CA SER A 386 9.25 23.36 -21.17
C SER A 386 8.88 22.57 -19.91
N ASP A 387 8.30 21.40 -20.07
CA ASP A 387 7.97 20.49 -18.96
C ASP A 387 9.22 20.15 -18.12
N LYS A 388 10.37 20.02 -18.77
CA LYS A 388 11.66 19.80 -18.11
C LYS A 388 12.06 20.98 -17.24
N GLU A 389 11.98 22.21 -17.77
CA GLU A 389 12.32 23.43 -17.02
C GLU A 389 11.37 23.65 -15.84
N ILE A 390 10.08 23.39 -16.00
CA ILE A 390 9.09 23.43 -14.93
C ILE A 390 9.53 22.52 -13.76
N LYS A 391 9.86 21.26 -14.06
CA LYS A 391 10.33 20.30 -13.04
C LYS A 391 11.62 20.74 -12.36
N GLU A 392 12.63 21.16 -13.14
CA GLU A 392 13.92 21.57 -12.60
C GLU A 392 13.79 22.80 -11.68
N ARG A 393 12.99 23.79 -12.07
CA ARG A 393 12.75 24.99 -11.26
C ARG A 393 12.05 24.66 -9.95
N LEU A 394 11.01 23.83 -10.00
CA LEU A 394 10.28 23.41 -8.81
C LEU A 394 11.12 22.51 -7.89
N GLN A 395 11.92 21.61 -8.46
CA GLN A 395 12.84 20.76 -7.70
C GLN A 395 13.88 21.57 -6.91
N LYS A 396 14.42 22.64 -7.50
CA LYS A 396 15.32 23.59 -6.81
C LYS A 396 14.65 24.27 -5.60
N ARG A 397 13.32 24.32 -5.57
CA ARG A 397 12.50 24.84 -4.46
C ARG A 397 11.98 23.74 -3.53
N SER A 398 12.55 22.53 -3.59
CA SER A 398 12.14 21.37 -2.80
C SER A 398 10.71 20.91 -3.05
N ILE A 399 10.14 21.23 -4.21
CA ILE A 399 8.84 20.73 -4.68
C ILE A 399 9.07 19.55 -5.62
N LYS A 400 8.40 18.44 -5.35
CA LYS A 400 8.34 17.30 -6.24
C LYS A 400 6.95 17.23 -6.88
N ILE A 401 6.92 17.16 -8.20
CA ILE A 401 5.69 17.18 -8.98
C ILE A 401 5.77 16.23 -10.18
N GLN A 402 4.62 15.82 -10.66
CA GLN A 402 4.45 15.12 -11.93
C GLN A 402 3.66 15.99 -12.90
N LEU A 403 3.94 15.84 -14.18
CA LEU A 403 3.18 16.46 -15.26
C LEU A 403 2.40 15.42 -16.04
N LEU A 404 1.37 15.85 -16.73
CA LEU A 404 0.54 14.96 -17.56
C LEU A 404 1.37 14.23 -18.63
N SER A 405 2.42 14.90 -19.16
CA SER A 405 3.38 14.30 -20.10
C SER A 405 4.15 13.09 -19.52
N ASP A 406 4.29 12.97 -18.19
CA ASP A 406 4.95 11.80 -17.58
C ASP A 406 4.16 10.51 -17.74
N PHE A 407 2.87 10.62 -18.00
CA PHE A 407 1.91 9.53 -18.14
C PHE A 407 1.49 9.33 -19.60
N ASN A 408 2.15 9.99 -20.55
CA ASN A 408 1.88 9.84 -21.96
C ASN A 408 3.09 9.21 -22.67
N VAL A 409 2.82 8.21 -23.50
CA VAL A 409 3.87 7.51 -24.26
C VAL A 409 4.39 8.32 -25.45
N TYR A 410 3.57 9.26 -25.93
CA TYR A 410 3.99 10.19 -26.97
C TYR A 410 4.69 11.40 -26.34
N LYS A 411 5.83 11.79 -26.89
CA LYS A 411 6.55 12.96 -26.41
C LYS A 411 5.80 14.23 -26.81
N PHE A 412 5.27 14.94 -25.84
CA PHE A 412 4.64 16.25 -26.01
C PHE A 412 4.83 17.11 -24.75
N GLU A 413 4.72 18.40 -24.91
CA GLU A 413 4.76 19.36 -23.79
C GLU A 413 3.34 19.57 -23.27
N SER A 414 3.06 19.10 -22.06
CA SER A 414 1.72 19.21 -21.49
C SER A 414 1.48 20.49 -20.72
N LYS A 415 2.55 21.02 -20.10
CA LYS A 415 2.52 22.15 -19.16
C LYS A 415 1.42 22.01 -18.10
N THR A 416 1.01 20.78 -17.83
CA THR A 416 -0.10 20.47 -16.91
C THR A 416 0.44 19.71 -15.70
N LEU A 417 0.39 20.36 -14.55
CA LEU A 417 0.78 19.79 -13.27
C LEU A 417 -0.29 18.83 -12.76
N ILE A 418 0.14 17.72 -12.20
CA ILE A 418 -0.73 16.81 -11.44
C ILE A 418 -0.46 17.04 -9.96
N LEU A 419 -1.36 17.78 -9.30
CA LEU A 419 -1.25 18.11 -7.89
C LEU A 419 -1.97 17.08 -7.04
N GLY A 420 -1.25 16.06 -6.54
CA GLY A 420 -1.73 15.19 -5.48
C GLY A 420 -1.75 15.95 -4.15
N TYR A 421 -2.90 16.01 -3.50
CA TYR A 421 -3.08 16.88 -2.32
C TYR A 421 -3.45 16.13 -1.05
N THR A 422 -3.72 14.86 -1.15
CA THR A 422 -4.25 14.07 -0.02
C THR A 422 -3.24 13.89 1.10
N ALA A 423 -1.95 13.74 0.76
CA ALA A 423 -0.87 13.50 1.71
C ALA A 423 -0.33 14.75 2.42
N LEU A 424 -0.59 15.93 1.91
CA LEU A 424 -0.08 17.20 2.47
C LEU A 424 -1.06 17.81 3.47
N SER A 425 -0.55 18.45 4.54
CA SER A 425 -1.39 19.28 5.42
C SER A 425 -1.89 20.55 4.70
N LYS A 426 -2.92 21.22 5.23
CA LYS A 426 -3.45 22.45 4.64
C LYS A 426 -2.37 23.54 4.56
N GLU A 427 -1.55 23.67 5.60
CA GLU A 427 -0.44 24.63 5.66
C GLU A 427 0.59 24.37 4.57
N LYS A 428 1.02 23.12 4.43
CA LYS A 428 1.96 22.70 3.37
C LYS A 428 1.39 22.86 1.96
N LEU A 429 0.07 22.69 1.79
CA LEU A 429 -0.59 22.94 0.50
C LEU A 429 -0.51 24.44 0.14
N ILE A 430 -0.84 25.32 1.08
CA ILE A 430 -0.78 26.78 0.87
C ILE A 430 0.64 27.21 0.52
N GLU A 431 1.61 26.84 1.38
CA GLU A 431 3.02 27.19 1.16
C GLU A 431 3.55 26.66 -0.18
N GLY A 432 3.28 25.37 -0.46
CA GLY A 432 3.74 24.73 -1.70
C GLY A 432 3.15 25.36 -2.96
N ILE A 433 1.86 25.68 -2.95
CA ILE A 433 1.18 26.34 -4.07
C ILE A 433 1.71 27.76 -4.27
N GLU A 434 1.92 28.55 -3.21
CA GLU A 434 2.52 29.87 -3.32
C GLU A 434 3.93 29.83 -3.93
N ILE A 435 4.72 28.83 -3.58
CA ILE A 435 6.05 28.62 -4.20
C ILE A 435 5.90 28.26 -5.69
N ILE A 436 4.94 27.37 -6.04
CA ILE A 436 4.67 27.01 -7.44
C ILE A 436 4.33 28.29 -8.25
N LYS A 437 3.37 29.10 -7.76
CA LYS A 437 2.96 30.34 -8.41
C LYS A 437 4.11 31.32 -8.63
N LYS A 438 4.95 31.53 -7.59
CA LYS A 438 6.13 32.43 -7.69
C LYS A 438 7.24 31.91 -8.59
N THR A 439 7.33 30.60 -8.81
CA THR A 439 8.43 29.98 -9.57
C THR A 439 8.10 29.85 -11.05
N LEU A 440 6.83 29.74 -11.42
CA LEU A 440 6.39 29.49 -12.79
C LEU A 440 5.82 30.72 -13.50
N LYS A 441 5.62 31.83 -12.81
CA LYS A 441 5.42 33.15 -13.38
C LYS A 441 6.76 33.69 -13.87
#